data_babdd82ee45223834873665c92dd0c6d
#
_entry.id   babdd82ee45223834873665c92dd0c6d
#
_cell.length_a   1.000
_cell.length_b   1.000
_cell.length_c   1.000
_cell.angle_alpha   90.00
_cell.angle_beta   90.00
_cell.angle_gamma   90.00
#
_symmetry.space_group_name_H-M   'P 1'
#
loop_
_entity.id
_entity.type
_entity.pdbx_description
1 polymer ?
#
loop_
_entity_poly.entity_id
_entity_poly.type
_entity_poly.pdbx_seq_one_letter_code
_entity_poly.pdbx_strand_id
1 'polypeptide(L)'
;YVVAITGTEVSVDIGTKYSGFIPTSEFTDDGVKVEDVVKVGDTIEAVVVRVNDVEGTVMLSKKRLDAAKSWNDIEEAAESGAVLEGVVSGENKGGVVVNVKGISVFVPASQTDLPRDAELSQLIKKTVRLKITEVNKARKRVVGSIRRVAQAERRERIESIWNEIEVGKKYHGVVKSLTSYGAFVDIGGIDGMVHVSELSWSRIKNPAEVFNIGDEVDVYVISFDKEKKKISLGYKDPNENPWVKFTTNYNVGDTAEVKIVKLMTFGA
;
A
#
# COMPACT_ATOMS: atom_id res chain seq x y z
N TYR A 1 20.72 14.23 -33.35
CA TYR A 1 19.38 14.59 -33.80
C TYR A 1 18.84 13.49 -34.72
N VAL A 2 17.56 13.20 -34.64
CA VAL A 2 16.90 12.24 -35.52
C VAL A 2 16.72 12.84 -36.92
N VAL A 3 17.31 12.20 -37.91
CA VAL A 3 17.28 12.66 -39.29
C VAL A 3 16.16 11.96 -40.08
N ALA A 4 16.02 10.67 -39.92
CA ALA A 4 15.01 9.87 -40.59
C ALA A 4 14.58 8.66 -39.75
N ILE A 5 13.35 8.24 -39.93
CA ILE A 5 12.77 7.05 -39.26
C ILE A 5 12.33 6.10 -40.36
N THR A 6 12.87 4.90 -40.37
CA THR A 6 12.46 3.79 -41.25
C THR A 6 11.86 2.68 -40.40
N GLY A 7 11.11 1.77 -41.00
CA GLY A 7 10.49 0.66 -40.27
C GLY A 7 11.46 -0.27 -39.56
N THR A 8 12.76 -0.24 -39.92
CA THR A 8 13.81 -1.12 -39.37
C THR A 8 14.83 -0.40 -38.49
N GLU A 9 15.04 0.91 -38.71
CA GLU A 9 16.06 1.70 -38.04
C GLU A 9 15.72 3.19 -37.94
N VAL A 10 16.33 3.88 -37.01
CA VAL A 10 16.30 5.34 -36.86
C VAL A 10 17.67 5.89 -37.19
N SER A 11 17.72 6.74 -38.24
CA SER A 11 18.96 7.44 -38.62
C SER A 11 19.12 8.71 -37.80
N VAL A 12 20.31 8.89 -37.21
CA VAL A 12 20.62 10.03 -36.34
C VAL A 12 21.90 10.73 -36.79
N ASP A 13 21.90 12.04 -36.74
CA ASP A 13 23.07 12.85 -36.90
C ASP A 13 23.80 12.98 -35.54
N ILE A 14 25.04 12.55 -35.49
CA ILE A 14 25.87 12.60 -34.29
C ILE A 14 26.88 13.75 -34.33
N GLY A 15 26.76 14.67 -35.30
CA GLY A 15 27.64 15.84 -35.41
C GLY A 15 29.06 15.51 -35.91
N THR A 16 29.24 14.36 -36.54
CA THR A 16 30.54 13.90 -37.08
C THR A 16 30.41 13.51 -38.54
N LYS A 17 31.52 13.09 -39.18
CA LYS A 17 31.52 12.56 -40.56
C LYS A 17 30.79 11.23 -40.69
N TYR A 18 30.47 10.58 -39.57
CA TYR A 18 29.78 9.29 -39.54
C TYR A 18 28.28 9.48 -39.35
N SER A 19 27.50 8.64 -40.02
CA SER A 19 26.05 8.56 -39.81
C SER A 19 25.74 7.58 -38.69
N GLY A 20 24.97 8.01 -37.69
CA GLY A 20 24.49 7.14 -36.63
C GLY A 20 23.20 6.44 -37.03
N PHE A 21 23.03 5.19 -36.63
CA PHE A 21 21.75 4.51 -36.76
C PHE A 21 21.43 3.70 -35.48
N ILE A 22 20.15 3.62 -35.16
CA ILE A 22 19.63 2.83 -34.03
C ILE A 22 18.63 1.82 -34.61
N PRO A 23 18.91 0.51 -34.55
CA PRO A 23 17.93 -0.50 -34.90
C PRO A 23 16.65 -0.35 -34.05
N THR A 24 15.47 -0.62 -34.63
CA THR A 24 14.19 -0.53 -33.91
C THR A 24 14.15 -1.42 -32.66
N SER A 25 14.80 -2.59 -32.71
CA SER A 25 14.97 -3.51 -31.55
C SER A 25 15.80 -2.94 -30.40
N GLU A 26 16.68 -1.99 -30.67
CA GLU A 26 17.55 -1.31 -29.68
C GLU A 26 16.98 0.08 -29.30
N PHE A 27 15.82 0.45 -29.85
CA PHE A 27 15.15 1.70 -29.59
C PHE A 27 13.92 1.56 -28.68
N THR A 28 13.04 0.61 -28.98
CA THR A 28 11.80 0.35 -28.21
C THR A 28 11.68 -1.13 -27.86
N ASP A 29 10.83 -1.42 -26.87
CA ASP A 29 10.41 -2.79 -26.60
C ASP A 29 9.39 -3.29 -27.63
N ASP A 30 9.26 -4.61 -27.76
CA ASP A 30 8.37 -5.25 -28.74
C ASP A 30 6.94 -4.73 -28.65
N GLY A 31 6.41 -4.27 -29.78
CA GLY A 31 5.02 -3.85 -29.92
C GLY A 31 4.77 -2.33 -29.91
N VAL A 32 5.79 -1.50 -29.69
CA VAL A 32 5.67 -0.04 -29.75
C VAL A 32 6.28 0.46 -31.06
N LYS A 33 5.51 1.22 -31.86
CA LYS A 33 6.03 1.83 -33.08
C LYS A 33 6.97 2.97 -32.74
N VAL A 34 8.12 3.01 -33.39
CA VAL A 34 9.14 4.05 -33.15
C VAL A 34 8.61 5.44 -33.49
N GLU A 35 7.75 5.55 -34.46
CA GLU A 35 7.09 6.79 -34.93
C GLU A 35 6.21 7.44 -33.85
N ASP A 36 5.70 6.64 -32.89
CA ASP A 36 4.88 7.11 -31.77
C ASP A 36 5.73 7.68 -30.62
N VAL A 37 7.02 7.29 -30.57
CA VAL A 37 7.94 7.63 -29.48
C VAL A 37 8.85 8.80 -29.84
N VAL A 38 9.22 8.94 -31.11
CA VAL A 38 10.21 9.93 -31.57
C VAL A 38 9.83 10.49 -32.93
N LYS A 39 10.06 11.78 -33.12
CA LYS A 39 9.85 12.50 -34.37
C LYS A 39 11.18 12.93 -35.00
N VAL A 40 11.17 13.13 -36.32
CA VAL A 40 12.31 13.70 -37.03
C VAL A 40 12.59 15.09 -36.47
N GLY A 41 13.87 15.35 -36.13
CA GLY A 41 14.31 16.58 -35.49
C GLY A 41 14.48 16.50 -33.96
N ASP A 42 13.99 15.45 -33.30
CA ASP A 42 14.15 15.28 -31.87
C ASP A 42 15.62 15.01 -31.50
N THR A 43 16.01 15.52 -30.34
CA THR A 43 17.33 15.22 -29.74
C THR A 43 17.21 13.97 -28.90
N ILE A 44 17.98 12.95 -29.18
CA ILE A 44 18.03 11.71 -28.42
C ILE A 44 19.44 11.42 -27.90
N GLU A 45 19.49 10.81 -26.74
CA GLU A 45 20.75 10.28 -26.18
C GLU A 45 20.81 8.77 -26.44
N ALA A 46 21.95 8.29 -26.87
CA ALA A 46 22.18 6.88 -27.11
C ALA A 46 23.65 6.49 -26.86
N VAL A 47 23.89 5.23 -26.55
CA VAL A 47 25.23 4.68 -26.35
C VAL A 47 25.76 4.13 -27.65
N VAL A 48 27.03 4.40 -27.98
CA VAL A 48 27.73 3.80 -29.09
C VAL A 48 27.98 2.32 -28.80
N VAL A 49 27.44 1.46 -29.64
CA VAL A 49 27.61 -0.01 -29.54
C VAL A 49 28.75 -0.49 -30.41
N ARG A 50 28.81 0.02 -31.65
CA ARG A 50 29.80 -0.37 -32.63
C ARG A 50 30.06 0.76 -33.62
N VAL A 51 31.32 0.92 -33.99
CA VAL A 51 31.76 1.84 -35.04
C VAL A 51 32.24 1.01 -36.22
N ASN A 52 31.76 1.35 -37.43
CA ASN A 52 32.25 0.76 -38.69
C ASN A 52 32.96 1.84 -39.50
N ASP A 53 34.27 1.89 -39.37
CA ASP A 53 35.11 2.88 -40.02
C ASP A 53 35.14 2.74 -41.56
N VAL A 54 34.85 1.53 -42.07
CA VAL A 54 34.86 1.22 -43.50
C VAL A 54 33.63 1.84 -44.20
N GLU A 55 32.50 1.73 -43.56
CA GLU A 55 31.22 2.23 -44.08
C GLU A 55 30.86 3.61 -43.54
N GLY A 56 31.64 4.17 -42.63
CA GLY A 56 31.41 5.45 -42.00
C GLY A 56 30.12 5.47 -41.16
N THR A 57 29.74 4.34 -40.57
CA THR A 57 28.50 4.19 -39.80
C THR A 57 28.74 3.86 -38.35
N VAL A 58 27.85 4.36 -37.49
CA VAL A 58 27.92 4.13 -36.02
C VAL A 58 26.59 3.54 -35.55
N MET A 59 26.66 2.33 -35.03
CA MET A 59 25.51 1.68 -34.41
C MET A 59 25.35 2.19 -32.99
N LEU A 60 24.15 2.68 -32.69
CA LEU A 60 23.78 3.24 -31.39
C LEU A 60 22.66 2.41 -30.76
N SER A 61 22.54 2.46 -29.43
CA SER A 61 21.46 1.85 -28.69
C SER A 61 20.94 2.82 -27.63
N LYS A 62 19.66 3.13 -27.70
CA LYS A 62 18.94 3.88 -26.68
C LYS A 62 18.59 2.98 -25.50
N LYS A 63 18.17 1.75 -25.78
CA LYS A 63 17.81 0.75 -24.76
C LYS A 63 18.93 0.48 -23.75
N ARG A 64 20.19 0.43 -24.22
CA ARG A 64 21.36 0.25 -23.34
C ARG A 64 21.61 1.46 -22.45
N LEU A 65 21.37 2.66 -22.96
CA LEU A 65 21.47 3.88 -22.18
C LEU A 65 20.40 3.95 -21.09
N ASP A 66 19.15 3.69 -21.47
CA ASP A 66 18.02 3.70 -20.56
C ASP A 66 18.16 2.62 -19.48
N ALA A 67 18.66 1.44 -19.85
CA ALA A 67 19.01 0.39 -18.90
C ALA A 67 20.12 0.82 -17.93
N ALA A 68 21.17 1.50 -18.42
CA ALA A 68 22.25 1.99 -17.55
C ALA A 68 21.76 3.07 -16.58
N LYS A 69 20.92 4.01 -17.05
CA LYS A 69 20.29 5.02 -16.19
C LYS A 69 19.39 4.35 -15.15
N SER A 70 18.56 3.39 -15.56
CA SER A 70 17.68 2.64 -14.65
C SER A 70 18.47 1.85 -13.60
N TRP A 71 19.66 1.30 -13.94
CA TRP A 71 20.52 0.65 -12.97
C TRP A 71 21.06 1.63 -11.93
N ASN A 72 21.50 2.82 -12.35
CA ASN A 72 21.96 3.86 -11.43
C ASN A 72 20.81 4.34 -10.52
N ASP A 73 19.62 4.54 -11.07
CA ASP A 73 18.41 4.90 -10.30
C ASP A 73 18.09 3.83 -9.23
N ILE A 74 18.25 2.55 -9.57
CA ILE A 74 18.01 1.43 -8.63
C ILE A 74 19.10 1.37 -7.55
N GLU A 75 20.36 1.60 -7.90
CA GLU A 75 21.46 1.68 -6.92
C GLU A 75 21.24 2.83 -5.95
N GLU A 76 20.91 4.02 -6.46
CA GLU A 76 20.60 5.20 -5.64
C GLU A 76 19.39 4.97 -4.76
N ALA A 77 18.34 4.33 -5.28
CA ALA A 77 17.16 3.95 -4.51
C ALA A 77 17.47 2.90 -3.44
N ALA A 78 18.42 2.00 -3.69
CA ALA A 78 18.87 1.02 -2.69
C ALA A 78 19.63 1.68 -1.53
N GLU A 79 20.47 2.68 -1.83
CA GLU A 79 21.23 3.44 -0.83
C GLU A 79 20.35 4.42 -0.04
N SER A 80 19.54 5.22 -0.74
CA SER A 80 18.62 6.18 -0.12
C SER A 80 17.42 5.51 0.55
N GLY A 81 17.13 4.26 0.17
CA GLY A 81 15.96 3.54 0.61
C GLY A 81 14.65 4.09 0.04
N ALA A 82 14.70 4.73 -1.12
CA ALA A 82 13.54 5.26 -1.81
C ALA A 82 12.57 4.15 -2.25
N VAL A 83 11.29 4.50 -2.29
CA VAL A 83 10.23 3.62 -2.76
C VAL A 83 10.15 3.73 -4.28
N LEU A 84 10.21 2.60 -4.97
CA LEU A 84 10.03 2.49 -6.42
C LEU A 84 8.71 1.80 -6.73
N GLU A 85 8.14 2.18 -7.87
CA GLU A 85 6.94 1.54 -8.41
C GLU A 85 7.30 0.63 -9.57
N GLY A 86 6.66 -0.52 -9.63
CA GLY A 86 6.84 -1.46 -10.72
C GLY A 86 5.63 -2.34 -10.94
N VAL A 87 5.58 -2.99 -12.08
CA VAL A 87 4.50 -3.92 -12.45
C VAL A 87 4.98 -5.35 -12.27
N VAL A 88 4.18 -6.17 -11.60
CA VAL A 88 4.47 -7.60 -11.44
C VAL A 88 4.34 -8.29 -12.78
N SER A 89 5.46 -8.76 -13.32
CA SER A 89 5.54 -9.43 -14.62
C SER A 89 5.28 -10.93 -14.56
N GLY A 90 5.54 -11.55 -13.42
CA GLY A 90 5.34 -12.99 -13.25
C GLY A 90 5.63 -13.49 -11.85
N GLU A 91 5.35 -14.76 -11.63
CA GLU A 91 5.64 -15.45 -10.38
C GLU A 91 6.65 -16.58 -10.59
N ASN A 92 7.43 -16.86 -9.55
CA ASN A 92 8.37 -17.97 -9.46
C ASN A 92 8.10 -18.76 -8.16
N LYS A 93 8.63 -19.99 -8.07
CA LYS A 93 8.48 -20.86 -6.89
C LYS A 93 8.85 -20.22 -5.54
N GLY A 94 9.63 -19.13 -5.55
CA GLY A 94 10.10 -18.47 -4.31
C GLY A 94 9.61 -17.03 -4.15
N GLY A 95 8.79 -16.47 -5.05
CA GLY A 95 8.34 -15.10 -5.01
C GLY A 95 7.84 -14.56 -6.34
N VAL A 96 7.76 -13.26 -6.46
CA VAL A 96 7.32 -12.57 -7.67
C VAL A 96 8.44 -11.77 -8.31
N VAL A 97 8.34 -11.57 -9.62
CA VAL A 97 9.23 -10.71 -10.38
C VAL A 97 8.49 -9.43 -10.74
N VAL A 98 9.05 -8.31 -10.34
CA VAL A 98 8.51 -6.98 -10.59
C VAL A 98 9.40 -6.27 -11.60
N ASN A 99 8.81 -5.74 -12.67
CA ASN A 99 9.52 -4.91 -13.63
C ASN A 99 9.49 -3.45 -13.15
N VAL A 100 10.67 -2.92 -12.86
CA VAL A 100 10.86 -1.52 -12.45
C VAL A 100 11.73 -0.84 -13.51
N LYS A 101 11.19 0.07 -14.29
CA LYS A 101 11.90 0.79 -15.35
C LYS A 101 12.70 -0.13 -16.30
N GLY A 102 12.14 -1.30 -16.65
CA GLY A 102 12.81 -2.27 -17.52
C GLY A 102 13.77 -3.25 -16.82
N ILE A 103 13.97 -3.13 -15.54
CA ILE A 103 14.83 -4.04 -14.74
C ILE A 103 13.95 -4.97 -13.92
N SER A 104 14.29 -6.26 -13.97
CA SER A 104 13.59 -7.30 -13.20
C SER A 104 14.07 -7.33 -11.76
N VAL A 105 13.19 -6.99 -10.82
CA VAL A 105 13.42 -7.05 -9.39
C VAL A 105 12.73 -8.28 -8.82
N PHE A 106 13.48 -9.13 -8.14
CA PHE A 106 12.92 -10.29 -7.47
C PHE A 106 12.42 -9.91 -6.06
N VAL A 107 11.20 -10.26 -5.75
CA VAL A 107 10.60 -10.09 -4.43
C VAL A 107 10.29 -11.47 -3.85
N PRO A 108 11.01 -11.92 -2.81
CA PRO A 108 10.72 -13.20 -2.16
C PRO A 108 9.29 -13.24 -1.62
N ALA A 109 8.66 -14.41 -1.59
CA ALA A 109 7.30 -14.58 -1.09
C ALA A 109 7.12 -14.06 0.35
N SER A 110 8.14 -14.18 1.20
CA SER A 110 8.15 -13.61 2.56
C SER A 110 8.16 -12.08 2.61
N GLN A 111 8.42 -11.41 1.49
CA GLN A 111 8.53 -9.96 1.36
C GLN A 111 7.41 -9.35 0.52
N THR A 112 6.38 -10.12 0.16
CA THR A 112 5.24 -9.67 -0.66
C THR A 112 4.08 -9.04 0.13
N ASP A 113 4.13 -9.05 1.46
CA ASP A 113 3.04 -8.60 2.36
C ASP A 113 1.73 -9.42 2.25
N LEU A 114 1.73 -10.49 1.48
CA LEU A 114 0.60 -11.42 1.42
C LEU A 114 0.69 -12.46 2.55
N PRO A 115 -0.47 -12.97 3.04
CA PRO A 115 -0.51 -14.14 3.89
C PRO A 115 0.18 -15.34 3.21
N ARG A 116 0.75 -16.25 3.99
CA ARG A 116 1.50 -17.41 3.45
C ARG A 116 0.66 -18.31 2.55
N ASP A 117 -0.64 -18.30 2.77
CA ASP A 117 -1.62 -19.13 2.04
C ASP A 117 -2.24 -18.40 0.84
N ALA A 118 -1.88 -17.13 0.61
CA ALA A 118 -2.41 -16.36 -0.52
C ALA A 118 -1.63 -16.68 -1.80
N GLU A 119 -2.36 -16.83 -2.89
CA GLU A 119 -1.79 -17.05 -4.21
C GLU A 119 -1.04 -15.81 -4.70
N LEU A 120 0.23 -15.96 -5.05
CA LEU A 120 1.07 -14.90 -5.61
C LEU A 120 0.55 -14.39 -6.96
N SER A 121 -0.19 -15.24 -7.67
CA SER A 121 -0.86 -14.92 -8.94
C SER A 121 -1.77 -13.70 -8.88
N GLN A 122 -2.33 -13.38 -7.71
CA GLN A 122 -3.18 -12.17 -7.52
C GLN A 122 -2.43 -10.84 -7.70
N LEU A 123 -1.11 -10.87 -7.59
CA LEU A 123 -0.26 -9.68 -7.80
C LEU A 123 0.13 -9.47 -9.26
N ILE A 124 0.00 -10.49 -10.13
CA ILE A 124 0.39 -10.41 -11.53
C ILE A 124 -0.36 -9.27 -12.22
N LYS A 125 0.37 -8.46 -13.01
CA LYS A 125 -0.11 -7.26 -13.70
C LYS A 125 -0.56 -6.11 -12.80
N LYS A 126 -0.40 -6.23 -11.48
CA LYS A 126 -0.65 -5.10 -10.57
C LYS A 126 0.60 -4.24 -10.43
N THR A 127 0.39 -2.95 -10.32
CA THR A 127 1.45 -2.01 -9.92
C THR A 127 1.65 -2.12 -8.42
N VAL A 128 2.88 -2.37 -8.01
CA VAL A 128 3.27 -2.51 -6.60
C VAL A 128 4.38 -1.53 -6.26
N ARG A 129 4.35 -1.02 -5.04
CA ARG A 129 5.42 -0.21 -4.48
C ARG A 129 6.37 -1.09 -3.70
N LEU A 130 7.64 -0.95 -3.96
CA LEU A 130 8.67 -1.77 -3.34
C LEU A 130 9.90 -0.94 -2.98
N LYS A 131 10.65 -1.43 -2.01
CA LYS A 131 11.92 -0.89 -1.59
C LYS A 131 13.01 -1.88 -1.93
N ILE A 132 14.08 -1.40 -2.55
CA ILE A 132 15.22 -2.26 -2.88
C ILE A 132 15.95 -2.64 -1.59
N THR A 133 16.29 -3.92 -1.46
CA THR A 133 17.01 -4.46 -0.30
C THR A 133 18.43 -4.88 -0.63
N GLU A 134 18.64 -5.39 -1.85
CA GLU A 134 19.95 -5.85 -2.31
C GLU A 134 20.09 -5.63 -3.82
N VAL A 135 21.23 -5.14 -4.24
CA VAL A 135 21.60 -4.97 -5.65
C VAL A 135 22.89 -5.73 -5.92
N ASN A 136 22.83 -6.65 -6.88
CA ASN A 136 24.02 -7.37 -7.38
C ASN A 136 24.19 -7.10 -8.87
N LYS A 137 25.01 -6.10 -9.20
CA LYS A 137 25.27 -5.66 -10.57
C LYS A 137 25.97 -6.72 -11.40
N ALA A 138 26.90 -7.46 -10.80
CA ALA A 138 27.66 -8.50 -11.49
C ALA A 138 26.77 -9.65 -11.99
N ARG A 139 25.75 -10.00 -11.22
CA ARG A 139 24.77 -11.04 -11.56
C ARG A 139 23.48 -10.49 -12.17
N LYS A 140 23.39 -9.18 -12.38
CA LYS A 140 22.18 -8.47 -12.81
C LYS A 140 20.94 -8.86 -11.99
N ARG A 141 21.13 -9.03 -10.68
CA ARG A 141 20.08 -9.46 -9.75
C ARG A 141 19.78 -8.35 -8.75
N VAL A 142 18.51 -7.99 -8.66
CA VAL A 142 18.01 -7.02 -7.69
C VAL A 142 16.95 -7.70 -6.85
N VAL A 143 17.02 -7.52 -5.54
CA VAL A 143 16.03 -8.02 -4.58
C VAL A 143 15.30 -6.84 -3.96
N GLY A 144 13.99 -6.91 -3.93
CA GLY A 144 13.13 -5.89 -3.34
C GLY A 144 12.18 -6.46 -2.28
N SER A 145 11.53 -5.55 -1.55
CA SER A 145 10.54 -5.88 -0.54
C SER A 145 9.33 -4.95 -0.64
N ILE A 146 8.17 -5.50 -0.89
CA ILE A 146 6.87 -4.81 -0.84
C ILE A 146 6.48 -4.62 0.62
N ARG A 147 6.70 -5.64 1.45
CA ARG A 147 6.37 -5.66 2.88
C ARG A 147 6.99 -4.50 3.65
N ARG A 148 8.23 -4.10 3.33
CA ARG A 148 8.88 -2.96 4.00
C ARG A 148 8.18 -1.64 3.74
N VAL A 149 7.63 -1.44 2.54
CA VAL A 149 6.85 -0.25 2.18
C VAL A 149 5.53 -0.26 2.94
N ALA A 150 4.78 -1.37 2.88
CA ALA A 150 3.52 -1.51 3.58
C ALA A 150 3.68 -1.33 5.10
N GLN A 151 4.76 -1.85 5.69
CA GLN A 151 5.07 -1.65 7.11
C GLN A 151 5.43 -0.20 7.43
N ALA A 152 6.17 0.51 6.57
CA ALA A 152 6.50 1.92 6.76
C ALA A 152 5.22 2.78 6.71
N GLU A 153 4.39 2.58 5.70
CA GLU A 153 3.10 3.29 5.56
C GLU A 153 2.16 3.01 6.74
N ARG A 154 2.12 1.75 7.19
CA ARG A 154 1.35 1.38 8.37
C ARG A 154 1.87 2.08 9.63
N ARG A 155 3.20 2.18 9.77
CA ARG A 155 3.83 2.87 10.90
C ARG A 155 3.53 4.36 10.89
N GLU A 156 3.65 5.03 9.74
CA GLU A 156 3.31 6.45 9.58
C GLU A 156 1.84 6.71 9.89
N ARG A 157 0.94 5.84 9.39
CA ARG A 157 -0.49 5.93 9.70
C ARG A 157 -0.78 5.77 11.18
N ILE A 158 -0.12 4.83 11.83
CA ILE A 158 -0.21 4.62 13.28
C ILE A 158 0.28 5.86 14.04
N GLU A 159 1.42 6.44 13.65
CA GLU A 159 1.95 7.65 14.27
C GLU A 159 1.02 8.86 14.07
N SER A 160 0.44 9.01 12.88
CA SER A 160 -0.56 10.05 12.61
C SER A 160 -1.78 9.91 13.53
N ILE A 161 -2.31 8.70 13.69
CA ILE A 161 -3.44 8.45 14.60
C ILE A 161 -3.05 8.78 16.05
N TRP A 162 -1.84 8.37 16.50
CA TRP A 162 -1.37 8.69 17.85
C TRP A 162 -1.17 10.19 18.11
N ASN A 163 -0.90 10.98 17.07
CA ASN A 163 -0.78 12.43 17.18
C ASN A 163 -2.13 13.13 17.18
N GLU A 164 -3.12 12.56 16.48
CA GLU A 164 -4.46 13.11 16.32
C GLU A 164 -5.48 12.57 17.33
N ILE A 165 -5.08 11.57 18.13
CA ILE A 165 -6.00 10.92 19.05
C ILE A 165 -6.39 11.86 20.20
N GLU A 166 -7.68 12.04 20.38
CA GLU A 166 -8.28 12.86 21.44
C GLU A 166 -9.40 12.08 22.11
N VAL A 167 -9.57 12.31 23.42
CA VAL A 167 -10.70 11.73 24.15
C VAL A 167 -12.03 12.30 23.63
N GLY A 168 -12.97 11.41 23.33
CA GLY A 168 -14.28 11.76 22.76
C GLY A 168 -14.33 11.79 21.23
N LYS A 169 -13.20 11.71 20.53
CA LYS A 169 -13.19 11.64 19.07
C LYS A 169 -13.73 10.30 18.59
N LYS A 170 -14.60 10.34 17.57
CA LYS A 170 -15.16 9.13 16.93
C LYS A 170 -14.24 8.62 15.85
N TYR A 171 -14.08 7.32 15.78
CA TYR A 171 -13.33 6.60 14.75
C TYR A 171 -14.17 5.47 14.20
N HIS A 172 -14.07 5.25 12.91
CA HIS A 172 -14.61 4.06 12.26
C HIS A 172 -13.58 2.94 12.36
N GLY A 173 -14.00 1.78 12.86
CA GLY A 173 -13.12 0.63 13.08
C GLY A 173 -13.78 -0.69 12.73
N VAL A 174 -12.96 -1.72 12.65
CA VAL A 174 -13.40 -3.09 12.33
C VAL A 174 -13.12 -4.01 13.51
N VAL A 175 -14.10 -4.81 13.89
CA VAL A 175 -13.96 -5.79 14.98
C VAL A 175 -13.02 -6.92 14.54
N LYS A 176 -11.86 -7.00 15.20
CA LYS A 176 -10.80 -7.99 14.90
C LYS A 176 -10.98 -9.28 15.67
N SER A 177 -11.30 -9.17 16.95
CA SER A 177 -11.48 -10.32 17.83
C SER A 177 -12.40 -10.00 19.01
N LEU A 178 -13.05 -11.02 19.51
CA LEU A 178 -13.94 -10.96 20.66
C LEU A 178 -13.34 -11.78 21.81
N THR A 179 -13.39 -11.23 23.02
CA THR A 179 -12.96 -11.88 24.26
C THR A 179 -14.10 -11.83 25.28
N SER A 180 -14.01 -12.58 26.35
CA SER A 180 -15.05 -12.60 27.40
C SER A 180 -15.25 -11.25 28.11
N TYR A 181 -14.24 -10.37 28.08
CA TYR A 181 -14.26 -9.07 28.73
C TYR A 181 -14.44 -7.86 27.80
N GLY A 182 -14.44 -8.10 26.48
CA GLY A 182 -14.62 -7.01 25.50
C GLY A 182 -14.32 -7.40 24.07
N ALA A 183 -14.38 -6.42 23.20
CA ALA A 183 -14.07 -6.54 21.79
C ALA A 183 -12.79 -5.75 21.44
N PHE A 184 -11.96 -6.29 20.57
CA PHE A 184 -10.83 -5.57 19.99
C PHE A 184 -11.25 -5.04 18.62
N VAL A 185 -11.12 -3.72 18.47
CA VAL A 185 -11.49 -2.98 17.27
C VAL A 185 -10.27 -2.31 16.69
N ASP A 186 -10.01 -2.54 15.40
CA ASP A 186 -8.93 -1.88 14.66
C ASP A 186 -9.41 -0.54 14.12
N ILE A 187 -8.81 0.54 14.57
CA ILE A 187 -9.14 1.93 14.16
C ILE A 187 -8.12 2.48 13.15
N GLY A 188 -7.69 1.67 12.18
CA GLY A 188 -6.74 2.08 11.15
C GLY A 188 -5.32 1.61 11.37
N GLY A 189 -5.15 0.45 12.02
CA GLY A 189 -3.86 -0.19 12.32
C GLY A 189 -3.48 -0.18 13.78
N ILE A 190 -4.31 0.40 14.65
CA ILE A 190 -4.18 0.39 16.11
C ILE A 190 -5.36 -0.37 16.70
N ASP A 191 -5.05 -1.37 17.51
CA ASP A 191 -6.06 -2.16 18.20
C ASP A 191 -6.51 -1.43 19.47
N GLY A 192 -7.76 -0.99 19.51
CA GLY A 192 -8.41 -0.47 20.70
C GLY A 192 -9.33 -1.51 21.32
N MET A 193 -9.51 -1.45 22.63
CA MET A 193 -10.38 -2.35 23.37
C MET A 193 -11.69 -1.65 23.76
N VAL A 194 -12.82 -2.24 23.39
CA VAL A 194 -14.14 -1.88 23.90
C VAL A 194 -14.50 -2.86 25.01
N HIS A 195 -14.53 -2.38 26.25
CA HIS A 195 -14.93 -3.21 27.39
C HIS A 195 -16.41 -3.62 27.29
N VAL A 196 -16.77 -4.79 27.83
CA VAL A 196 -18.15 -5.31 27.79
C VAL A 196 -19.18 -4.31 28.35
N SER A 197 -18.81 -3.51 29.34
CA SER A 197 -19.67 -2.46 29.92
C SER A 197 -19.92 -1.29 28.97
N GLU A 198 -19.07 -1.09 27.95
CA GLU A 198 -19.15 -0.02 26.97
C GLU A 198 -19.76 -0.47 25.63
N LEU A 199 -20.15 -1.75 25.51
CA LEU A 199 -20.81 -2.29 24.32
C LEU A 199 -22.31 -2.01 24.32
N SER A 200 -22.97 -2.09 25.46
CA SER A 200 -24.41 -1.92 25.56
C SER A 200 -24.82 -1.27 26.88
N TRP A 201 -25.97 -0.59 26.87
CA TRP A 201 -26.65 -0.13 28.06
C TRP A 201 -27.38 -1.26 28.82
N SER A 202 -27.69 -2.36 28.16
CA SER A 202 -28.24 -3.58 28.76
C SER A 202 -27.13 -4.51 29.22
N ARG A 203 -27.43 -5.33 30.24
CA ARG A 203 -26.46 -6.31 30.75
C ARG A 203 -26.31 -7.45 29.75
N ILE A 204 -25.18 -7.49 29.05
CA ILE A 204 -24.78 -8.57 28.15
C ILE A 204 -23.80 -9.51 28.85
N LYS A 205 -23.89 -10.79 28.54
CA LYS A 205 -22.98 -11.80 29.08
C LYS A 205 -21.75 -12.00 28.20
N ASN A 206 -21.92 -11.79 26.89
CA ASN A 206 -20.86 -12.04 25.92
C ASN A 206 -20.84 -10.95 24.85
N PRO A 207 -19.68 -10.35 24.52
CA PRO A 207 -19.56 -9.39 23.42
C PRO A 207 -20.08 -9.91 22.06
N ALA A 208 -20.06 -11.23 21.85
CA ALA A 208 -20.61 -11.87 20.64
C ALA A 208 -22.15 -11.74 20.48
N GLU A 209 -22.86 -11.26 21.52
CA GLU A 209 -24.29 -10.93 21.41
C GLU A 209 -24.53 -9.59 20.69
N VAL A 210 -23.52 -8.74 20.60
CA VAL A 210 -23.58 -7.39 20.01
C VAL A 210 -22.76 -7.28 18.73
N PHE A 211 -21.59 -7.89 18.69
CA PHE A 211 -20.64 -7.81 17.58
C PHE A 211 -20.28 -9.17 17.02
N ASN A 212 -20.01 -9.19 15.71
CA ASN A 212 -19.32 -10.29 15.03
C ASN A 212 -17.92 -9.85 14.60
N ILE A 213 -17.05 -10.84 14.41
CA ILE A 213 -15.71 -10.57 13.87
C ILE A 213 -15.85 -10.10 12.42
N GLY A 214 -15.27 -8.94 12.10
CA GLY A 214 -15.36 -8.31 10.79
C GLY A 214 -16.43 -7.21 10.68
N ASP A 215 -17.25 -7.00 11.72
CA ASP A 215 -18.23 -5.90 11.73
C ASP A 215 -17.53 -4.53 11.74
N GLU A 216 -18.04 -3.62 10.94
CA GLU A 216 -17.64 -2.22 10.93
C GLU A 216 -18.43 -1.46 11.99
N VAL A 217 -17.74 -0.77 12.88
CA VAL A 217 -18.36 -0.10 14.03
C VAL A 217 -17.77 1.29 14.24
N ASP A 218 -18.62 2.22 14.62
CA ASP A 218 -18.20 3.56 15.04
C ASP A 218 -17.96 3.56 16.54
N VAL A 219 -16.73 3.84 16.93
CA VAL A 219 -16.29 3.86 18.32
C VAL A 219 -15.71 5.22 18.69
N TYR A 220 -15.81 5.61 19.94
CA TYR A 220 -15.18 6.83 20.44
C TYR A 220 -14.09 6.50 21.46
N VAL A 221 -13.10 7.38 21.57
CA VAL A 221 -11.99 7.21 22.51
C VAL A 221 -12.42 7.63 23.91
N ILE A 222 -12.36 6.72 24.85
CA ILE A 222 -12.59 7.00 26.29
C ILE A 222 -11.28 7.44 26.94
N SER A 223 -10.22 6.68 26.72
CA SER A 223 -8.89 6.98 27.23
C SER A 223 -7.82 6.32 26.38
N PHE A 224 -6.62 6.85 26.41
CA PHE A 224 -5.49 6.27 25.72
C PHE A 224 -4.20 6.39 26.55
N ASP A 225 -3.32 5.41 26.40
CA ASP A 225 -2.00 5.36 27.00
C ASP A 225 -0.95 5.23 25.89
N LYS A 226 -0.21 6.33 25.64
CA LYS A 226 0.82 6.39 24.60
C LYS A 226 2.02 5.50 24.91
N GLU A 227 2.38 5.32 26.18
CA GLU A 227 3.52 4.50 26.59
C GLU A 227 3.23 3.01 26.39
N LYS A 228 2.06 2.57 26.81
CA LYS A 228 1.62 1.16 26.68
C LYS A 228 0.95 0.87 25.35
N LYS A 229 0.77 1.89 24.48
CA LYS A 229 0.08 1.78 23.19
C LYS A 229 -1.28 1.11 23.31
N LYS A 230 -2.04 1.46 24.34
CA LYS A 230 -3.38 0.93 24.59
C LYS A 230 -4.41 2.04 24.46
N ILE A 231 -5.53 1.73 23.81
CA ILE A 231 -6.66 2.63 23.66
C ILE A 231 -7.89 1.92 24.19
N SER A 232 -8.60 2.62 25.09
CA SER A 232 -9.92 2.20 25.57
C SER A 232 -10.98 2.92 24.75
N LEU A 233 -11.84 2.15 24.11
CA LEU A 233 -12.87 2.62 23.21
C LEU A 233 -14.25 2.40 23.85
N GLY A 234 -15.23 3.25 23.49
CA GLY A 234 -16.62 3.10 23.79
C GLY A 234 -17.46 2.98 22.52
N TYR A 235 -18.46 2.16 22.57
CA TYR A 235 -19.41 1.99 21.44
C TYR A 235 -20.77 2.62 21.76
N LYS A 236 -21.23 2.52 23.01
CA LYS A 236 -22.55 3.07 23.37
C LYS A 236 -22.58 4.58 23.28
N ASP A 237 -23.54 5.13 22.53
CA ASP A 237 -23.71 6.57 22.39
C ASP A 237 -24.18 7.16 23.74
N PRO A 238 -23.47 8.18 24.28
CA PRO A 238 -23.91 8.86 25.50
C PRO A 238 -25.33 9.44 25.41
N ASN A 239 -25.77 9.83 24.19
CA ASN A 239 -27.11 10.39 23.95
C ASN A 239 -28.20 9.31 23.95
N GLU A 240 -27.83 8.04 23.78
CA GLU A 240 -28.74 6.90 23.85
C GLU A 240 -28.89 6.33 25.27
N ASN A 241 -28.35 7.03 26.27
CA ASN A 241 -28.48 6.62 27.64
C ASN A 241 -29.99 6.50 28.02
N PRO A 242 -30.45 5.29 28.44
CA PRO A 242 -31.85 5.09 28.81
C PRO A 242 -32.35 6.07 29.90
N TRP A 243 -31.47 6.49 30.83
CA TRP A 243 -31.77 7.49 31.84
C TRP A 243 -32.02 8.87 31.24
N VAL A 244 -31.20 9.30 30.29
CA VAL A 244 -31.37 10.59 29.64
C VAL A 244 -32.69 10.60 28.84
N LYS A 245 -32.97 9.53 28.09
CA LYS A 245 -34.26 9.37 27.37
C LYS A 245 -35.43 9.34 28.36
N PHE A 246 -35.27 8.69 29.48
CA PHE A 246 -36.32 8.64 30.52
C PHE A 246 -36.57 10.03 31.13
N THR A 247 -35.55 10.73 31.56
CA THR A 247 -35.65 12.07 32.20
C THR A 247 -36.11 13.16 31.22
N THR A 248 -35.88 12.96 29.91
CA THR A 248 -36.37 13.89 28.87
C THR A 248 -37.81 13.64 28.53
N ASN A 249 -38.28 12.38 28.58
CA ASN A 249 -39.65 12.01 28.17
C ASN A 249 -40.66 12.01 29.32
N TYR A 250 -40.21 11.90 30.57
CA TYR A 250 -41.07 11.81 31.74
C TYR A 250 -40.66 12.80 32.81
N ASN A 251 -41.63 13.51 33.34
CA ASN A 251 -41.48 14.42 34.47
C ASN A 251 -42.11 13.81 35.72
N VAL A 252 -41.79 14.40 36.87
CA VAL A 252 -42.39 13.98 38.14
C VAL A 252 -43.90 14.23 38.11
N GLY A 253 -44.69 13.18 38.20
CA GLY A 253 -46.14 13.22 38.11
C GLY A 253 -46.72 12.54 36.85
N ASP A 254 -45.87 12.22 35.86
CA ASP A 254 -46.34 11.52 34.66
C ASP A 254 -46.55 10.03 34.93
N THR A 255 -47.47 9.43 34.17
CA THR A 255 -47.77 8.01 34.23
C THR A 255 -47.11 7.28 33.06
N ALA A 256 -46.40 6.18 33.34
CA ALA A 256 -45.74 5.36 32.33
C ALA A 256 -46.19 3.91 32.44
N GLU A 257 -46.37 3.25 31.29
CA GLU A 257 -46.52 1.79 31.24
C GLU A 257 -45.18 1.13 31.37
N VAL A 258 -45.02 0.30 32.43
CA VAL A 258 -43.78 -0.39 32.73
C VAL A 258 -44.01 -1.91 32.89
N LYS A 259 -43.04 -2.67 32.40
CA LYS A 259 -43.03 -4.13 32.59
C LYS A 259 -42.18 -4.48 33.82
N ILE A 260 -42.81 -5.15 34.79
CA ILE A 260 -42.11 -5.65 35.97
C ILE A 260 -41.16 -6.74 35.54
N VAL A 261 -39.87 -6.52 35.74
CA VAL A 261 -38.81 -7.47 35.39
C VAL A 261 -38.45 -8.38 36.57
N LYS A 262 -38.49 -7.83 37.79
CA LYS A 262 -38.15 -8.57 39.03
C LYS A 262 -38.81 -7.94 40.21
N LEU A 263 -39.36 -8.77 41.10
CA LEU A 263 -39.87 -8.36 42.41
C LEU A 263 -38.75 -8.51 43.47
N MET A 264 -38.54 -7.48 44.23
CA MET A 264 -37.61 -7.46 45.35
C MET A 264 -38.36 -7.22 46.66
N THR A 265 -37.74 -7.45 47.80
CA THR A 265 -38.35 -7.26 49.16
C THR A 265 -38.67 -5.81 49.47
N PHE A 266 -38.07 -4.87 48.72
CA PHE A 266 -38.23 -3.42 48.88
C PHE A 266 -38.87 -2.70 47.70
N GLY A 267 -39.35 -3.47 46.70
CA GLY A 267 -39.99 -2.91 45.52
C GLY A 267 -39.98 -3.81 44.29
N ALA A 268 -40.48 -3.29 43.18
CA ALA A 268 -40.56 -3.98 41.87
C ALA A 268 -39.67 -3.29 40.83
#